data_ff9ba6589985768a9ccc4177f9be2553
#
_entry.id   ff9ba6589985768a9ccc4177f9be2553
#
_cell.length_a   1.000
_cell.length_b   1.000
_cell.length_c   1.000
_cell.angle_alpha   90.00
_cell.angle_beta   90.00
_cell.angle_gamma   90.00
#
_symmetry.space_group_name_H-M   'P 1'
#
loop_
_entity.id
_entity.type
_entity.pdbx_description
1 polymer ?
#
loop_
_entity_poly.entity_id
_entity_poly.type
_entity_poly.pdbx_seq_one_letter_code
_entity_poly.pdbx_strand_id
1 'polypeptide(L)'
;MSEMFSYTARPSSVIDQRMIAPAPLFPDMNQNSEGMRKLVQAKQTNDENYWSTMREVFAHDAETLPLQRFKVWMSTLSVPLMSQARHSEYIRLGLDAAQDPVYRDALTETYIGMTEQDHQMVFNMFSDFPTTMNRIQALGHLLFNGYDYEKIRSMKTIVELGGGVGDLCDTVYRLGFTGDYYIYDFPEISKLQEYHLTTAGHENVKFINSTDSLVAGDLVVATWSLTEMPLDLRDVVVDKLQDSKEWIVAYSNKIFGIDNDAWIKETFIPKMKNKTCEINALDFMPWDGGTFYLTVK
;
A
#
# COMPACT_ATOMS: atom_id res chain seq x y z
N MET A 1 27.20 13.10 -20.90
CA MET A 1 26.95 11.74 -21.45
C MET A 1 25.84 11.17 -20.59
N SER A 2 24.61 11.17 -21.10
CA SER A 2 23.47 10.58 -20.41
C SER A 2 23.47 9.09 -20.74
N GLU A 3 23.79 8.26 -19.77
CA GLU A 3 23.57 6.83 -19.91
C GLU A 3 22.07 6.58 -19.96
N MET A 4 21.60 6.15 -21.10
CA MET A 4 20.24 5.65 -21.28
C MET A 4 20.08 4.39 -20.42
N PHE A 5 19.26 4.46 -19.37
CA PHE A 5 18.85 3.29 -18.64
C PHE A 5 18.02 2.39 -19.55
N SER A 6 18.59 1.28 -19.99
CA SER A 6 17.86 0.26 -20.72
C SER A 6 17.06 -0.59 -19.76
N TYR A 7 15.75 -0.38 -19.69
CA TYR A 7 14.85 -1.25 -18.96
C TYR A 7 14.65 -2.55 -19.74
N THR A 8 15.16 -3.64 -19.22
CA THR A 8 14.80 -4.97 -19.72
C THR A 8 13.46 -5.36 -19.12
N ALA A 9 12.39 -5.11 -19.86
CA ALA A 9 11.09 -5.69 -19.54
C ALA A 9 11.22 -7.22 -19.53
N ARG A 10 10.84 -7.89 -18.44
CA ARG A 10 10.65 -9.35 -18.46
C ARG A 10 9.51 -9.63 -19.43
N PRO A 11 9.67 -10.54 -20.40
CA PRO A 11 8.58 -10.88 -21.30
C PRO A 11 7.48 -11.57 -20.50
N SER A 12 6.39 -10.87 -20.24
CA SER A 12 5.14 -11.48 -19.81
C SER A 12 4.47 -12.09 -21.04
N SER A 13 4.03 -13.34 -20.95
CA SER A 13 3.36 -14.05 -22.04
C SER A 13 1.92 -13.55 -22.31
N VAL A 14 1.44 -12.58 -21.55
CA VAL A 14 0.09 -12.01 -21.71
C VAL A 14 0.17 -10.49 -21.63
N ILE A 15 0.58 -9.85 -22.72
CA ILE A 15 0.42 -8.40 -22.86
C ILE A 15 -0.94 -8.16 -23.49
N ASP A 16 -1.88 -7.62 -22.72
CA ASP A 16 -3.13 -7.12 -23.28
C ASP A 16 -2.83 -5.95 -24.23
N GLN A 17 -3.14 -6.10 -25.51
CA GLN A 17 -2.88 -5.07 -26.52
C GLN A 17 -3.55 -3.73 -26.21
N ARG A 18 -4.55 -3.71 -25.32
CA ARG A 18 -5.16 -2.48 -24.79
C ARG A 18 -4.19 -1.65 -23.95
N MET A 19 -3.08 -2.25 -23.49
CA MET A 19 -2.05 -1.59 -22.67
C MET A 19 -1.05 -0.77 -23.49
N ILE A 20 -1.03 -0.92 -24.83
CA ILE A 20 0.03 -0.36 -25.70
C ILE A 20 -0.38 0.99 -26.32
N ALA A 21 -1.57 1.49 -26.05
CA ALA A 21 -2.01 2.75 -26.63
C ALA A 21 -1.22 3.95 -26.06
N PRO A 22 -0.46 4.69 -26.89
CA PRO A 22 0.22 5.90 -26.45
C PRO A 22 -0.82 7.01 -26.25
N ALA A 23 -1.30 7.18 -25.07
CA ALA A 23 -2.08 8.33 -24.72
C ALA A 23 -1.37 9.06 -23.58
N PRO A 24 -1.46 10.40 -23.44
CA PRO A 24 -0.79 11.12 -22.39
C PRO A 24 -1.19 10.55 -21.02
N LEU A 25 -0.26 10.24 -20.14
CA LEU A 25 -0.46 9.56 -18.84
C LEU A 25 -1.26 10.40 -17.87
N PHE A 26 -1.26 11.68 -18.07
CA PHE A 26 -2.19 12.58 -17.42
C PHE A 26 -3.26 12.94 -18.45
N PRO A 27 -4.43 12.30 -18.42
CA PRO A 27 -5.60 13.03 -18.90
C PRO A 27 -5.48 14.37 -18.20
N ASP A 28 -5.62 15.43 -18.98
CA ASP A 28 -5.55 16.80 -18.48
C ASP A 28 -6.03 16.82 -17.03
N MET A 29 -5.17 17.21 -16.05
CA MET A 29 -5.53 17.17 -14.64
C MET A 29 -6.86 17.90 -14.38
N ASN A 30 -7.31 18.66 -15.37
CA ASN A 30 -8.63 19.26 -15.43
C ASN A 30 -9.79 18.27 -15.72
N GLN A 31 -9.57 17.08 -16.31
CA GLN A 31 -10.65 16.13 -16.56
C GLN A 31 -10.88 15.16 -15.39
N ASN A 32 -9.86 14.82 -14.62
CA ASN A 32 -10.00 14.10 -13.34
C ASN A 32 -10.24 15.05 -12.16
N SER A 33 -10.36 16.33 -12.40
CA SER A 33 -10.39 17.36 -11.37
C SER A 33 -11.61 17.26 -10.45
N GLU A 34 -12.73 16.73 -10.91
CA GLU A 34 -13.95 16.67 -10.09
C GLU A 34 -13.91 15.52 -9.10
N GLY A 35 -13.52 14.31 -9.52
CA GLY A 35 -13.33 13.16 -8.64
C GLY A 35 -12.24 13.44 -7.61
N MET A 36 -11.07 13.92 -8.06
CA MET A 36 -9.98 14.32 -7.18
C MET A 36 -10.36 15.43 -6.22
N ARG A 37 -11.10 16.46 -6.67
CA ARG A 37 -11.58 17.53 -5.77
C ARG A 37 -12.54 16.98 -4.72
N LYS A 38 -13.45 16.09 -5.10
CA LYS A 38 -14.36 15.41 -4.16
C LYS A 38 -13.58 14.62 -3.11
N LEU A 39 -12.55 13.85 -3.54
CA LEU A 39 -11.72 13.08 -2.64
C LEU A 39 -10.90 13.96 -1.69
N VAL A 40 -10.24 14.98 -2.21
CA VAL A 40 -9.46 15.92 -1.41
C VAL A 40 -10.38 16.65 -0.43
N GLN A 41 -11.56 17.10 -0.88
CA GLN A 41 -12.52 17.75 -0.02
C GLN A 41 -13.07 16.81 1.05
N ALA A 42 -13.46 15.58 0.71
CA ALA A 42 -13.95 14.59 1.67
C ALA A 42 -12.88 14.26 2.72
N LYS A 43 -11.63 14.14 2.31
CA LYS A 43 -10.50 13.93 3.23
C LYS A 43 -10.24 15.13 4.13
N GLN A 44 -10.27 16.35 3.58
CA GLN A 44 -10.06 17.59 4.35
C GLN A 44 -11.18 17.87 5.35
N THR A 45 -12.41 17.51 5.02
CA THR A 45 -13.58 17.68 5.91
C THR A 45 -13.73 16.51 6.90
N ASN A 46 -12.86 15.49 6.84
CA ASN A 46 -12.96 14.29 7.66
C ASN A 46 -14.36 13.62 7.53
N ASP A 47 -14.86 13.57 6.29
CA ASP A 47 -16.20 13.09 5.95
C ASP A 47 -16.30 11.57 6.20
N GLU A 48 -17.29 11.15 6.96
CA GLU A 48 -17.59 9.74 7.21
C GLU A 48 -17.90 8.94 5.92
N ASN A 49 -18.32 9.63 4.85
CA ASN A 49 -18.57 9.06 3.53
C ASN A 49 -17.30 8.99 2.64
N TYR A 50 -16.13 9.34 3.17
CA TYR A 50 -14.89 9.36 2.39
C TYR A 50 -14.68 8.07 1.61
N TRP A 51 -14.81 6.92 2.25
CA TRP A 51 -14.57 5.63 1.60
C TRP A 51 -15.64 5.25 0.59
N SER A 52 -16.92 5.60 0.79
CA SER A 52 -17.94 5.39 -0.25
C SER A 52 -17.68 6.25 -1.48
N THR A 53 -17.29 7.53 -1.28
CA THR A 53 -16.89 8.43 -2.37
C THR A 53 -15.65 7.91 -3.10
N MET A 54 -14.65 7.41 -2.36
CA MET A 54 -13.46 6.77 -2.94
C MET A 54 -13.82 5.59 -3.82
N ARG A 55 -14.68 4.70 -3.35
CA ARG A 55 -15.11 3.51 -4.10
C ARG A 55 -15.83 3.87 -5.39
N GLU A 56 -16.69 4.88 -5.38
CA GLU A 56 -17.36 5.36 -6.60
C GLU A 56 -16.37 5.89 -7.63
N VAL A 57 -15.36 6.66 -7.19
CA VAL A 57 -14.31 7.16 -8.08
C VAL A 57 -13.45 6.01 -8.61
N PHE A 58 -13.06 5.06 -7.76
CA PHE A 58 -12.25 3.92 -8.18
C PHE A 58 -13.00 2.98 -9.12
N ALA A 59 -14.29 2.73 -8.88
CA ALA A 59 -15.11 1.92 -9.78
C ALA A 59 -15.19 2.56 -11.17
N HIS A 60 -15.43 3.88 -11.23
CA HIS A 60 -15.45 4.61 -12.48
C HIS A 60 -14.09 4.58 -13.20
N ASP A 61 -13.00 4.84 -12.50
CA ASP A 61 -11.67 4.90 -13.08
C ASP A 61 -11.18 3.52 -13.52
N ALA A 62 -11.48 2.47 -12.77
CA ALA A 62 -11.18 1.09 -13.16
C ALA A 62 -11.91 0.63 -14.43
N GLU A 63 -13.06 1.23 -14.74
CA GLU A 63 -13.82 0.92 -15.95
C GLU A 63 -13.39 1.79 -17.14
N THR A 64 -12.97 3.02 -16.90
CA THR A 64 -12.72 4.02 -17.94
C THR A 64 -11.26 4.21 -18.29
N LEU A 65 -10.34 3.90 -17.37
CA LEU A 65 -8.91 4.04 -17.59
C LEU A 65 -8.27 2.68 -17.92
N PRO A 66 -7.22 2.64 -18.76
CA PRO A 66 -6.33 1.49 -18.81
C PRO A 66 -5.77 1.22 -17.40
N LEU A 67 -5.75 -0.04 -16.95
CA LEU A 67 -5.36 -0.42 -15.58
C LEU A 67 -3.97 0.10 -15.19
N GLN A 68 -3.04 0.13 -16.14
CA GLN A 68 -1.72 0.70 -15.92
C GLN A 68 -1.76 2.19 -15.54
N ARG A 69 -2.63 2.98 -16.19
CA ARG A 69 -2.81 4.39 -15.86
C ARG A 69 -3.48 4.56 -14.51
N PHE A 70 -4.43 3.71 -14.22
CA PHE A 70 -5.07 3.68 -12.92
C PHE A 70 -4.03 3.40 -11.82
N LYS A 71 -3.11 2.44 -12.04
CA LYS A 71 -2.01 2.18 -11.10
C LYS A 71 -1.12 3.41 -10.89
N VAL A 72 -0.67 4.05 -11.97
CA VAL A 72 0.16 5.26 -11.89
C VAL A 72 -0.57 6.38 -11.15
N TRP A 73 -1.83 6.61 -11.47
CA TRP A 73 -2.66 7.61 -10.81
C TRP A 73 -2.79 7.34 -9.32
N MET A 74 -3.09 6.10 -8.93
CA MET A 74 -3.14 5.68 -7.52
C MET A 74 -1.80 5.88 -6.81
N SER A 75 -0.69 5.56 -7.45
CA SER A 75 0.64 5.78 -6.89
C SER A 75 0.97 7.26 -6.69
N THR A 76 0.43 8.15 -7.53
CA THR A 76 0.66 9.59 -7.40
C THR A 76 -0.20 10.25 -6.32
N LEU A 77 -1.30 9.64 -5.90
CA LEU A 77 -2.16 10.19 -4.83
C LEU A 77 -1.43 10.33 -3.49
N SER A 78 -0.46 9.49 -3.24
CA SER A 78 0.33 9.51 -2.01
C SER A 78 1.48 10.54 -2.04
N VAL A 79 1.89 11.00 -3.23
CA VAL A 79 3.07 11.88 -3.40
C VAL A 79 3.01 13.16 -2.56
N PRO A 80 1.91 13.94 -2.51
CA PRO A 80 1.86 15.15 -1.71
C PRO A 80 1.99 14.90 -0.20
N LEU A 81 1.45 13.79 0.27
CA LEU A 81 1.54 13.37 1.67
C LEU A 81 2.96 12.90 1.99
N MET A 82 3.56 12.15 1.07
CA MET A 82 4.88 11.55 1.23
C MET A 82 6.01 12.58 1.14
N SER A 83 5.84 13.68 0.43
CA SER A 83 6.85 14.76 0.41
C SER A 83 7.09 15.35 1.78
N GLN A 84 6.06 15.34 2.64
CA GLN A 84 6.16 15.76 4.04
C GLN A 84 6.71 14.64 4.94
N ALA A 85 6.42 13.38 4.59
CA ALA A 85 6.84 12.20 5.34
C ALA A 85 8.31 11.82 5.18
N ARG A 86 9.01 12.32 4.17
CA ARG A 86 10.40 11.92 3.85
C ARG A 86 11.40 12.13 4.99
N HIS A 87 11.05 12.92 6.00
CA HIS A 87 11.87 13.12 7.19
C HIS A 87 11.55 12.14 8.32
N SER A 88 10.48 11.35 8.19
CA SER A 88 10.14 10.33 9.18
C SER A 88 11.14 9.18 9.17
N GLU A 89 11.33 8.57 10.32
CA GLU A 89 12.32 7.51 10.50
C GLU A 89 12.06 6.31 9.60
N TYR A 90 10.81 5.86 9.48
CA TYR A 90 10.48 4.70 8.65
C TYR A 90 10.71 4.94 7.15
N ILE A 91 10.47 6.15 6.65
CA ILE A 91 10.81 6.49 5.25
C ILE A 91 12.33 6.52 5.06
N ARG A 92 13.08 7.08 6.04
CA ARG A 92 14.53 7.08 5.99
C ARG A 92 15.10 5.68 5.96
N LEU A 93 14.55 4.75 6.77
CA LEU A 93 14.95 3.35 6.73
C LEU A 93 14.73 2.72 5.35
N GLY A 94 13.61 2.99 4.69
CA GLY A 94 13.36 2.54 3.33
C GLY A 94 14.34 3.12 2.30
N LEU A 95 14.67 4.42 2.42
CA LEU A 95 15.65 5.09 1.55
C LEU A 95 17.07 4.59 1.80
N ASP A 96 17.46 4.39 3.06
CA ASP A 96 18.78 3.90 3.43
C ASP A 96 18.97 2.45 2.98
N ALA A 97 17.95 1.60 3.15
CA ALA A 97 17.98 0.22 2.67
C ALA A 97 18.12 0.13 1.15
N ALA A 98 17.63 1.10 0.41
CA ALA A 98 17.80 1.16 -1.05
C ALA A 98 19.27 1.26 -1.52
N GLN A 99 20.21 1.52 -0.62
CA GLN A 99 21.66 1.42 -0.93
C GLN A 99 22.14 -0.03 -0.96
N ASP A 100 21.45 -0.96 -0.31
CA ASP A 100 21.72 -2.39 -0.39
C ASP A 100 21.12 -2.98 -1.68
N PRO A 101 21.90 -3.70 -2.50
CA PRO A 101 21.42 -4.30 -3.75
C PRO A 101 20.16 -5.16 -3.58
N VAL A 102 20.05 -5.93 -2.49
CA VAL A 102 18.89 -6.81 -2.23
C VAL A 102 17.61 -6.00 -2.13
N TYR A 103 17.62 -4.93 -1.35
CA TYR A 103 16.46 -4.06 -1.18
C TYR A 103 16.22 -3.18 -2.40
N ARG A 104 17.27 -2.72 -3.08
CA ARG A 104 17.17 -1.94 -4.31
C ARG A 104 16.44 -2.74 -5.39
N ASP A 105 16.81 -4.00 -5.61
CA ASP A 105 16.15 -4.87 -6.58
C ASP A 105 14.67 -5.08 -6.24
N ALA A 106 14.35 -5.23 -4.94
CA ALA A 106 12.97 -5.34 -4.47
C ALA A 106 12.16 -4.04 -4.65
N LEU A 107 12.81 -2.90 -4.54
CA LEU A 107 12.17 -1.57 -4.73
C LEU A 107 12.05 -1.16 -6.19
N THR A 108 12.83 -1.78 -7.09
CA THR A 108 12.82 -1.40 -8.51
C THR A 108 11.45 -1.67 -9.15
N GLU A 109 10.87 -0.65 -9.72
CA GLU A 109 9.58 -0.71 -10.39
C GLU A 109 9.77 -0.91 -11.89
N THR A 110 8.94 -1.77 -12.49
CA THR A 110 8.89 -1.94 -13.93
C THR A 110 7.48 -1.63 -14.41
N TYR A 111 7.31 -0.48 -15.05
CA TYR A 111 6.07 -0.12 -15.70
C TYR A 111 6.15 -0.39 -17.22
N ILE A 112 5.26 -1.26 -17.70
CA ILE A 112 5.14 -1.53 -19.14
C ILE A 112 4.33 -0.40 -19.77
N GLY A 113 4.86 0.18 -20.87
CA GLY A 113 4.14 1.19 -21.67
C GLY A 113 4.12 2.61 -21.07
N MET A 114 4.95 2.90 -20.06
CA MET A 114 5.18 4.27 -19.61
C MET A 114 6.06 5.04 -20.59
N THR A 115 5.78 6.33 -20.75
CA THR A 115 6.66 7.24 -21.47
C THR A 115 7.83 7.66 -20.60
N GLU A 116 8.91 8.16 -21.23
CA GLU A 116 10.05 8.72 -20.47
C GLU A 116 9.64 9.88 -19.55
N GLN A 117 8.69 10.69 -19.98
CA GLN A 117 8.16 11.79 -19.18
C GLN A 117 7.43 11.27 -17.92
N ASP A 118 6.71 10.16 -18.05
CA ASP A 118 6.03 9.52 -16.95
C ASP A 118 7.02 8.97 -15.93
N HIS A 119 8.10 8.33 -16.41
CA HIS A 119 9.20 7.88 -15.59
C HIS A 119 9.82 9.04 -14.81
N GLN A 120 10.14 10.15 -15.49
CA GLN A 120 10.73 11.31 -14.85
C GLN A 120 9.84 11.88 -13.76
N MET A 121 8.51 11.90 -13.95
CA MET A 121 7.60 12.50 -13.00
C MET A 121 7.39 11.62 -11.77
N VAL A 122 7.33 10.30 -11.92
CA VAL A 122 7.08 9.37 -10.80
C VAL A 122 8.37 9.02 -10.05
N PHE A 123 9.51 8.90 -10.74
CA PHE A 123 10.73 8.31 -10.19
C PHE A 123 11.82 9.31 -9.82
N ASN A 124 12.02 10.37 -10.62
CA ASN A 124 13.12 11.31 -10.37
C ASN A 124 12.97 12.18 -9.12
N MET A 125 11.83 12.10 -8.45
CA MET A 125 11.62 12.86 -7.21
C MET A 125 12.27 12.23 -5.98
N PHE A 126 12.63 10.93 -6.00
CA PHE A 126 12.90 10.18 -4.77
C PHE A 126 14.18 9.34 -4.76
N SER A 127 14.70 8.91 -5.92
CA SER A 127 15.88 8.04 -5.97
C SER A 127 16.57 8.05 -7.33
N ASP A 128 17.79 7.50 -7.39
CA ASP A 128 18.59 7.32 -8.60
C ASP A 128 18.14 6.11 -9.45
N PHE A 129 17.10 5.42 -9.04
CA PHE A 129 16.56 4.25 -9.72
C PHE A 129 15.02 4.28 -9.75
N PRO A 130 14.38 3.57 -10.70
CA PRO A 130 12.92 3.57 -10.83
C PRO A 130 12.27 2.90 -9.62
N THR A 131 11.71 3.71 -8.77
CA THR A 131 10.90 3.27 -7.61
C THR A 131 9.81 4.29 -7.33
N THR A 132 8.81 3.90 -6.57
CA THR A 132 7.76 4.79 -6.08
C THR A 132 7.94 5.05 -4.59
N MET A 133 7.40 6.18 -4.11
CA MET A 133 7.37 6.45 -2.68
C MET A 133 6.54 5.38 -1.93
N ASN A 134 5.54 4.80 -2.56
CA ASN A 134 4.75 3.72 -1.95
C ASN A 134 5.61 2.49 -1.64
N ARG A 135 6.54 2.10 -2.52
CA ARG A 135 7.47 0.99 -2.28
C ARG A 135 8.47 1.30 -1.18
N ILE A 136 9.03 2.51 -1.20
CA ILE A 136 9.94 2.98 -0.14
C ILE A 136 9.20 2.97 1.20
N GLN A 137 7.97 3.44 1.23
CA GLN A 137 7.11 3.42 2.41
C GLN A 137 6.81 1.99 2.87
N ALA A 138 6.42 1.12 1.95
CA ALA A 138 6.13 -0.28 2.25
C ALA A 138 7.33 -0.99 2.90
N LEU A 139 8.52 -0.84 2.31
CA LEU A 139 9.76 -1.35 2.90
C LEU A 139 10.06 -0.69 4.25
N GLY A 140 9.89 0.61 4.35
CA GLY A 140 10.10 1.36 5.58
C GLY A 140 9.21 0.87 6.73
N HIS A 141 7.93 0.58 6.47
CA HIS A 141 7.02 -0.01 7.45
C HIS A 141 7.52 -1.36 7.96
N LEU A 142 8.04 -2.21 7.07
CA LEU A 142 8.59 -3.50 7.45
C LEU A 142 9.85 -3.33 8.31
N LEU A 143 10.84 -2.58 7.84
CA LEU A 143 12.13 -2.41 8.51
C LEU A 143 12.01 -1.72 9.86
N PHE A 144 11.18 -0.69 9.97
CA PHE A 144 10.94 0.01 11.24
C PHE A 144 10.42 -0.92 12.33
N ASN A 145 9.63 -1.93 11.95
CA ASN A 145 9.07 -2.91 12.87
C ASN A 145 9.92 -4.19 13.01
N GLY A 146 11.13 -4.20 12.43
CA GLY A 146 12.10 -5.30 12.56
C GLY A 146 11.85 -6.47 11.59
N TYR A 147 11.23 -6.22 10.45
CA TYR A 147 10.99 -7.21 9.40
C TYR A 147 11.94 -6.97 8.24
N ASP A 148 13.13 -7.54 8.34
CA ASP A 148 14.09 -7.60 7.25
C ASP A 148 13.77 -8.73 6.24
N TYR A 149 14.57 -8.85 5.18
CA TYR A 149 14.35 -9.84 4.15
C TYR A 149 14.47 -11.29 4.68
N GLU A 150 15.31 -11.55 5.70
CA GLU A 150 15.46 -12.89 6.27
C GLU A 150 14.21 -13.30 7.02
N LYS A 151 13.69 -12.40 7.85
CA LYS A 151 12.44 -12.63 8.58
C LYS A 151 11.26 -12.80 7.62
N ILE A 152 11.15 -11.96 6.58
CA ILE A 152 10.12 -12.07 5.55
C ILE A 152 10.17 -13.43 4.83
N ARG A 153 11.34 -13.89 4.42
CA ARG A 153 11.53 -15.20 3.77
C ARG A 153 11.14 -16.40 4.64
N SER A 154 11.22 -16.25 5.94
CA SER A 154 10.88 -17.32 6.90
C SER A 154 9.39 -17.51 7.10
N MET A 155 8.57 -16.56 6.67
CA MET A 155 7.12 -16.60 6.81
C MET A 155 6.45 -17.51 5.77
N LYS A 156 5.28 -18.04 6.11
CA LYS A 156 4.46 -18.87 5.22
C LYS A 156 3.21 -18.15 4.75
N THR A 157 2.68 -17.26 5.58
CA THR A 157 1.41 -16.59 5.31
C THR A 157 1.48 -15.14 5.78
N ILE A 158 1.25 -14.21 4.86
CA ILE A 158 1.10 -12.79 5.14
C ILE A 158 -0.31 -12.35 4.75
N VAL A 159 -0.94 -11.55 5.59
CA VAL A 159 -2.26 -10.96 5.35
C VAL A 159 -2.13 -9.45 5.36
N GLU A 160 -2.49 -8.80 4.28
CA GLU A 160 -2.51 -7.35 4.17
C GLU A 160 -3.95 -6.84 4.16
N LEU A 161 -4.23 -5.87 5.01
CA LEU A 161 -5.51 -5.17 5.06
C LEU A 161 -5.35 -3.82 4.36
N GLY A 162 -6.07 -3.62 3.24
CA GLY A 162 -5.97 -2.40 2.45
C GLY A 162 -4.66 -2.31 1.67
N GLY A 163 -4.45 -3.20 0.71
CA GLY A 163 -3.20 -3.31 -0.03
C GLY A 163 -2.92 -2.19 -1.05
N GLY A 164 -3.82 -1.22 -1.20
CA GLY A 164 -3.65 -0.11 -2.15
C GLY A 164 -3.39 -0.60 -3.57
N VAL A 165 -2.26 -0.22 -4.16
CA VAL A 165 -1.88 -0.70 -5.50
C VAL A 165 -1.14 -2.05 -5.51
N GLY A 166 -0.91 -2.66 -4.34
CA GLY A 166 -0.18 -3.94 -4.20
C GLY A 166 1.34 -3.78 -4.07
N ASP A 167 1.84 -2.59 -3.79
CA ASP A 167 3.28 -2.33 -3.72
C ASP A 167 3.97 -3.06 -2.58
N LEU A 168 3.31 -3.24 -1.42
CA LEU A 168 3.87 -4.02 -0.31
C LEU A 168 4.00 -5.49 -0.70
N CYS A 169 2.96 -6.07 -1.27
CA CYS A 169 2.95 -7.46 -1.73
C CYS A 169 4.06 -7.72 -2.77
N ASP A 170 4.18 -6.87 -3.80
CA ASP A 170 5.25 -6.99 -4.80
C ASP A 170 6.64 -6.85 -4.17
N THR A 171 6.84 -5.89 -3.26
CA THR A 171 8.10 -5.72 -2.54
C THR A 171 8.47 -6.96 -1.73
N VAL A 172 7.50 -7.53 -1.01
CA VAL A 172 7.68 -8.74 -0.18
C VAL A 172 8.09 -9.96 -1.03
N TYR A 173 7.43 -10.19 -2.17
CA TYR A 173 7.81 -11.27 -3.07
C TYR A 173 9.20 -11.06 -3.68
N ARG A 174 9.54 -9.84 -4.04
CA ARG A 174 10.89 -9.51 -4.57
C ARG A 174 11.98 -9.64 -3.51
N LEU A 175 11.66 -9.49 -2.23
CA LEU A 175 12.56 -9.80 -1.11
C LEU A 175 12.76 -11.32 -0.93
N GLY A 176 12.05 -12.15 -1.68
CA GLY A 176 12.19 -13.61 -1.70
C GLY A 176 11.20 -14.37 -0.82
N PHE A 177 10.09 -13.75 -0.44
CA PHE A 177 8.95 -14.47 0.14
C PHE A 177 8.39 -15.46 -0.88
N THR A 178 8.02 -16.66 -0.43
CA THR A 178 7.51 -17.74 -1.29
C THR A 178 6.20 -18.34 -0.79
N GLY A 179 5.65 -17.79 0.28
CA GLY A 179 4.41 -18.25 0.90
C GLY A 179 3.15 -17.70 0.23
N ASP A 180 2.02 -17.91 0.87
CA ASP A 180 0.73 -17.35 0.47
C ASP A 180 0.57 -15.92 0.97
N TYR A 181 0.19 -15.01 0.08
CA TYR A 181 -0.10 -13.61 0.40
C TYR A 181 -1.58 -13.32 0.18
N TYR A 182 -2.26 -12.85 1.22
CA TYR A 182 -3.68 -12.52 1.20
C TYR A 182 -3.84 -11.01 1.27
N ILE A 183 -4.61 -10.43 0.34
CA ILE A 183 -4.93 -9.00 0.36
C ILE A 183 -6.45 -8.86 0.55
N TYR A 184 -6.85 -8.24 1.66
CA TYR A 184 -8.24 -7.88 1.91
C TYR A 184 -8.46 -6.42 1.54
N ASP A 185 -9.27 -6.18 0.51
CA ASP A 185 -9.54 -4.83 0.01
C ASP A 185 -10.91 -4.77 -0.68
N PHE A 186 -11.29 -3.58 -1.14
CA PHE A 186 -12.48 -3.38 -1.95
C PHE A 186 -12.36 -4.10 -3.30
N PRO A 187 -13.46 -4.63 -3.86
CA PRO A 187 -13.43 -5.33 -5.16
C PRO A 187 -12.86 -4.49 -6.29
N GLU A 188 -13.09 -3.18 -6.27
CA GLU A 188 -12.63 -2.23 -7.27
C GLU A 188 -11.10 -2.10 -7.24
N ILE A 189 -10.52 -2.09 -6.05
CA ILE A 189 -9.07 -2.03 -5.84
C ILE A 189 -8.42 -3.38 -6.11
N SER A 190 -9.07 -4.49 -5.73
CA SER A 190 -8.56 -5.82 -5.99
C SER A 190 -8.32 -6.10 -7.48
N LYS A 191 -9.13 -5.55 -8.38
CA LYS A 191 -8.88 -5.63 -9.84
C LYS A 191 -7.56 -4.99 -10.25
N LEU A 192 -7.22 -3.85 -9.65
CA LEU A 192 -5.96 -3.17 -9.90
C LEU A 192 -4.78 -3.96 -9.33
N GLN A 193 -4.94 -4.46 -8.11
CA GLN A 193 -3.93 -5.31 -7.45
C GLN A 193 -3.67 -6.59 -8.27
N GLU A 194 -4.72 -7.28 -8.70
CA GLU A 194 -4.62 -8.47 -9.55
C GLU A 194 -3.87 -8.16 -10.85
N TYR A 195 -4.23 -7.08 -11.53
CA TYR A 195 -3.53 -6.64 -12.72
C TYR A 195 -2.04 -6.39 -12.45
N HIS A 196 -1.72 -5.61 -11.42
CA HIS A 196 -0.35 -5.26 -11.07
C HIS A 196 0.48 -6.51 -10.73
N LEU A 197 -0.02 -7.32 -9.80
CA LEU A 197 0.73 -8.43 -9.24
C LEU A 197 0.87 -9.58 -10.24
N THR A 198 -0.14 -9.83 -11.07
CA THR A 198 -0.04 -10.79 -12.19
C THR A 198 0.99 -10.32 -13.22
N THR A 199 0.98 -9.02 -13.56
CA THR A 199 1.98 -8.45 -14.48
C THR A 199 3.40 -8.53 -13.90
N ALA A 200 3.55 -8.41 -12.58
CA ALA A 200 4.80 -8.59 -11.87
C ALA A 200 5.24 -10.07 -11.76
N GLY A 201 4.37 -11.02 -12.13
CA GLY A 201 4.66 -12.46 -12.12
C GLY A 201 4.40 -13.15 -10.79
N HIS A 202 3.55 -12.60 -9.93
CA HIS A 202 3.19 -13.20 -8.64
C HIS A 202 1.91 -14.02 -8.76
N GLU A 203 2.02 -15.33 -8.58
CA GLU A 203 0.92 -16.30 -8.77
C GLU A 203 0.24 -16.72 -7.43
N ASN A 204 0.94 -16.54 -6.29
CA ASN A 204 0.47 -17.01 -4.98
C ASN A 204 -0.29 -15.94 -4.18
N VAL A 205 -0.83 -14.91 -4.84
CA VAL A 205 -1.62 -13.86 -4.21
C VAL A 205 -3.09 -14.24 -4.20
N LYS A 206 -3.74 -14.04 -3.06
CA LYS A 206 -5.16 -14.27 -2.85
C LYS A 206 -5.87 -12.95 -2.58
N PHE A 207 -6.75 -12.54 -3.48
CA PHE A 207 -7.55 -11.33 -3.33
C PHE A 207 -8.85 -11.65 -2.60
N ILE A 208 -9.08 -11.02 -1.46
CA ILE A 208 -10.21 -11.28 -0.56
C ILE A 208 -11.08 -10.03 -0.46
N ASN A 209 -12.37 -10.20 -0.71
CA ASN A 209 -13.36 -9.13 -0.60
C ASN A 209 -14.47 -9.46 0.43
N SER A 210 -14.34 -10.58 1.14
CA SER A 210 -15.25 -11.01 2.19
C SER A 210 -14.46 -11.39 3.45
N THR A 211 -14.94 -10.96 4.60
CA THR A 211 -14.36 -11.32 5.90
C THR A 211 -14.41 -12.81 6.18
N ASP A 212 -15.33 -13.55 5.55
CA ASP A 212 -15.43 -15.01 5.73
C ASP A 212 -14.25 -15.78 5.12
N SER A 213 -13.54 -15.16 4.19
CA SER A 213 -12.35 -15.72 3.55
C SER A 213 -11.04 -15.31 4.21
N LEU A 214 -11.08 -14.50 5.27
CA LEU A 214 -9.89 -14.14 6.04
C LEU A 214 -9.32 -15.35 6.77
N VAL A 215 -8.01 -15.48 6.74
CA VAL A 215 -7.25 -16.56 7.39
C VAL A 215 -6.18 -15.96 8.28
N ALA A 216 -5.93 -16.57 9.44
CA ALA A 216 -4.82 -16.16 10.30
C ALA A 216 -3.47 -16.43 9.61
N GLY A 217 -2.53 -15.51 9.77
CA GLY A 217 -1.21 -15.56 9.13
C GLY A 217 -0.04 -15.51 10.13
N ASP A 218 1.17 -15.61 9.58
CA ASP A 218 2.38 -15.33 10.36
C ASP A 218 2.48 -13.83 10.66
N LEU A 219 2.07 -12.99 9.70
CA LEU A 219 2.05 -11.55 9.83
C LEU A 219 0.75 -10.96 9.26
N VAL A 220 0.13 -10.05 9.99
CA VAL A 220 -0.91 -9.15 9.46
C VAL A 220 -0.32 -7.74 9.34
N VAL A 221 -0.48 -7.13 8.17
CA VAL A 221 -0.07 -5.75 7.92
C VAL A 221 -1.29 -4.90 7.61
N ALA A 222 -1.46 -3.82 8.33
CA ALA A 222 -2.57 -2.87 8.18
C ALA A 222 -2.04 -1.44 8.29
N THR A 223 -1.47 -0.93 7.21
CA THR A 223 -0.95 0.44 7.19
C THR A 223 -2.01 1.39 6.66
N TRP A 224 -2.52 2.25 7.54
CA TRP A 224 -3.54 3.26 7.23
C TRP A 224 -4.87 2.68 6.68
N SER A 225 -5.25 1.50 7.12
CA SER A 225 -6.42 0.77 6.61
C SER A 225 -7.36 0.29 7.69
N LEU A 226 -6.90 -0.57 8.61
CA LEU A 226 -7.77 -1.15 9.66
C LEU A 226 -8.52 -0.07 10.45
N THR A 227 -7.83 0.99 10.85
CA THR A 227 -8.43 2.08 11.65
C THR A 227 -9.21 3.09 10.82
N GLU A 228 -9.28 2.90 9.52
CA GLU A 228 -10.14 3.67 8.61
C GLU A 228 -11.44 2.92 8.25
N MET A 229 -11.54 1.64 8.61
CA MET A 229 -12.76 0.85 8.42
C MET A 229 -13.85 1.27 9.41
N PRO A 230 -15.14 1.04 9.13
CA PRO A 230 -16.23 1.14 10.11
C PRO A 230 -15.98 0.22 11.33
N LEU A 231 -16.41 0.64 12.51
CA LEU A 231 -16.09 -0.08 13.77
C LEU A 231 -16.59 -1.53 13.79
N ASP A 232 -17.79 -1.76 13.28
CA ASP A 232 -18.39 -3.10 13.18
C ASP A 232 -17.58 -4.03 12.28
N LEU A 233 -17.07 -3.49 11.15
CA LEU A 233 -16.20 -4.25 10.25
C LEU A 233 -14.84 -4.54 10.89
N ARG A 234 -14.24 -3.57 11.62
CA ARG A 234 -12.98 -3.77 12.34
C ARG A 234 -13.06 -4.92 13.32
N ASP A 235 -14.14 -4.98 14.09
CA ASP A 235 -14.34 -6.00 15.11
C ASP A 235 -14.40 -7.39 14.49
N VAL A 236 -15.12 -7.54 13.37
CA VAL A 236 -15.18 -8.80 12.61
C VAL A 236 -13.80 -9.19 12.05
N VAL A 237 -13.08 -8.25 11.45
CA VAL A 237 -11.74 -8.48 10.89
C VAL A 237 -10.77 -8.93 11.99
N VAL A 238 -10.77 -8.24 13.13
CA VAL A 238 -9.89 -8.59 14.25
C VAL A 238 -10.25 -9.94 14.84
N ASP A 239 -11.52 -10.27 15.00
CA ASP A 239 -11.98 -11.58 15.50
C ASP A 239 -11.53 -12.74 14.58
N LYS A 240 -11.55 -12.52 13.25
CA LYS A 240 -11.08 -13.52 12.29
C LYS A 240 -9.56 -13.70 12.30
N LEU A 241 -8.81 -12.64 12.59
CA LEU A 241 -7.35 -12.63 12.47
C LEU A 241 -6.62 -12.66 13.82
N GLN A 242 -7.31 -12.67 14.97
CA GLN A 242 -6.69 -12.58 16.30
C GLN A 242 -5.66 -13.69 16.57
N ASP A 243 -5.78 -14.84 15.91
CA ASP A 243 -4.85 -15.96 16.04
C ASP A 243 -3.59 -15.81 15.15
N SER A 244 -3.50 -14.77 14.31
CA SER A 244 -2.28 -14.47 13.56
C SER A 244 -1.13 -14.17 14.50
N LYS A 245 0.08 -14.61 14.15
CA LYS A 245 1.22 -14.56 15.09
C LYS A 245 1.65 -13.14 15.42
N GLU A 246 1.84 -12.32 14.40
CA GLU A 246 2.35 -10.95 14.54
C GLU A 246 1.50 -9.95 13.75
N TRP A 247 1.51 -8.68 14.19
CA TRP A 247 0.81 -7.60 13.50
C TRP A 247 1.66 -6.34 13.42
N ILE A 248 1.53 -5.62 12.30
CA ILE A 248 1.94 -4.23 12.12
C ILE A 248 0.70 -3.43 11.77
N VAL A 249 0.32 -2.47 12.62
CA VAL A 249 -0.79 -1.55 12.34
C VAL A 249 -0.26 -0.13 12.42
N ALA A 250 -0.22 0.59 11.30
CA ALA A 250 0.03 2.03 11.29
C ALA A 250 -1.31 2.76 11.30
N TYR A 251 -1.48 3.73 12.21
CA TYR A 251 -2.76 4.40 12.38
C TYR A 251 -2.64 5.85 12.86
N SER A 252 -3.67 6.63 12.59
CA SER A 252 -3.89 7.95 13.19
C SER A 252 -4.78 7.80 14.43
N ASN A 253 -4.48 8.52 15.51
CA ASN A 253 -5.26 8.43 16.75
C ASN A 253 -6.73 8.83 16.57
N LYS A 254 -7.02 9.70 15.60
CA LYS A 254 -8.40 10.09 15.23
C LYS A 254 -8.54 10.18 13.72
N ILE A 255 -9.60 9.59 13.20
CA ILE A 255 -10.01 9.72 11.79
C ILE A 255 -11.53 9.52 11.68
N PHE A 256 -12.19 10.27 10.83
CA PHE A 256 -13.65 10.21 10.59
C PHE A 256 -14.50 10.28 11.87
N GLY A 257 -14.07 11.10 12.85
CA GLY A 257 -14.74 11.21 14.15
C GLY A 257 -14.52 10.06 15.12
N ILE A 258 -13.79 9.02 14.73
CA ILE A 258 -13.50 7.84 15.57
C ILE A 258 -12.22 8.07 16.36
N ASP A 259 -12.27 7.79 17.65
CA ASP A 259 -11.11 7.72 18.53
C ASP A 259 -10.47 6.33 18.42
N ASN A 260 -9.45 6.25 17.56
CA ASN A 260 -8.75 4.99 17.30
C ASN A 260 -7.91 4.53 18.50
N ASP A 261 -7.37 5.45 19.30
CA ASP A 261 -6.63 5.12 20.50
C ASP A 261 -7.52 4.41 21.52
N ALA A 262 -8.73 4.91 21.72
CA ALA A 262 -9.71 4.28 22.61
C ALA A 262 -10.07 2.89 22.09
N TRP A 263 -10.41 2.76 20.79
CA TRP A 263 -10.76 1.47 20.21
C TRP A 263 -9.61 0.45 20.29
N ILE A 264 -8.37 0.87 20.04
CA ILE A 264 -7.21 -0.02 20.13
C ILE A 264 -7.03 -0.52 21.56
N LYS A 265 -7.07 0.38 22.55
CA LYS A 265 -6.83 0.03 23.97
C LYS A 265 -7.97 -0.77 24.59
N GLU A 266 -9.21 -0.44 24.22
CA GLU A 266 -10.41 -1.01 24.86
C GLU A 266 -10.96 -2.23 24.13
N THR A 267 -10.69 -2.36 22.80
CA THR A 267 -11.25 -3.43 21.98
C THR A 267 -10.18 -4.32 21.37
N PHE A 268 -9.21 -3.76 20.63
CA PHE A 268 -8.22 -4.53 19.91
C PHE A 268 -7.27 -5.29 20.84
N ILE A 269 -6.56 -4.58 21.72
CA ILE A 269 -5.55 -5.17 22.63
C ILE A 269 -6.15 -6.29 23.50
N PRO A 270 -7.34 -6.16 24.10
CA PRO A 270 -7.95 -7.23 24.88
C PRO A 270 -8.23 -8.52 24.08
N LYS A 271 -8.36 -8.44 22.75
CA LYS A 271 -8.53 -9.62 21.89
C LYS A 271 -7.21 -10.35 21.61
N MET A 272 -6.06 -9.67 21.75
CA MET A 272 -4.72 -10.21 21.52
C MET A 272 -4.19 -11.01 22.72
N LYS A 273 -4.94 -12.03 23.13
CA LYS A 273 -4.62 -12.86 24.31
C LYS A 273 -3.23 -13.50 24.17
N ASN A 274 -2.44 -13.44 25.24
CA ASN A 274 -1.09 -14.03 25.34
C ASN A 274 -0.06 -13.44 24.35
N LYS A 275 -0.31 -12.23 23.83
CA LYS A 275 0.60 -11.52 22.96
C LYS A 275 1.04 -10.20 23.59
N THR A 276 2.23 -9.77 23.24
CA THR A 276 2.74 -8.45 23.61
C THR A 276 2.29 -7.42 22.59
N CYS A 277 1.64 -6.35 23.07
CA CYS A 277 1.21 -5.23 22.24
C CYS A 277 2.02 -3.99 22.62
N GLU A 278 2.67 -3.38 21.64
CA GLU A 278 3.48 -2.17 21.82
C GLU A 278 2.95 -1.06 20.91
N ILE A 279 2.79 0.15 21.47
CA ILE A 279 2.39 1.34 20.72
C ILE A 279 3.56 2.31 20.71
N ASN A 280 4.04 2.64 19.51
CA ASN A 280 5.13 3.58 19.27
C ASN A 280 4.63 4.77 18.47
N ALA A 281 4.90 5.98 18.95
CA ALA A 281 4.59 7.18 18.19
C ALA A 281 5.47 7.25 16.93
N LEU A 282 4.84 7.65 15.82
CA LEU A 282 5.56 7.99 14.60
C LEU A 282 5.85 9.48 14.60
N ASP A 283 7.12 9.82 14.36
CA ASP A 283 7.52 11.22 14.16
C ASP A 283 7.13 11.67 12.73
N PHE A 284 5.84 11.55 12.46
CA PHE A 284 5.26 11.91 11.19
C PHE A 284 3.81 12.30 11.39
N MET A 285 3.49 13.61 11.21
CA MET A 285 2.15 13.96 10.71
C MET A 285 1.80 15.43 10.51
N PRO A 286 1.05 15.68 9.42
CA PRO A 286 0.34 16.94 9.21
C PRO A 286 -1.07 16.99 9.82
N TRP A 287 -1.52 15.94 10.53
CA TRP A 287 -2.88 15.91 11.09
C TRP A 287 -2.86 16.23 12.58
N ASP A 288 -3.86 16.96 13.03
CA ASP A 288 -4.07 17.19 14.47
C ASP A 288 -4.32 15.84 15.14
N GLY A 289 -3.33 15.36 15.92
CA GLY A 289 -3.57 14.21 16.77
C GLY A 289 -2.48 13.15 16.81
N GLY A 290 -1.53 13.10 15.91
CA GLY A 290 -0.43 12.13 15.91
C GLY A 290 -0.74 10.79 15.24
N THR A 291 0.33 10.10 14.89
CA THR A 291 0.32 8.80 14.26
C THR A 291 1.16 7.80 15.01
N PHE A 292 0.82 6.54 14.90
CA PHE A 292 1.39 5.48 15.72
C PHE A 292 1.55 4.18 14.94
N TYR A 293 2.50 3.37 15.39
CA TYR A 293 2.48 1.93 15.15
C TYR A 293 1.97 1.20 16.38
N LEU A 294 1.09 0.25 16.13
CA LEU A 294 0.80 -0.83 17.03
C LEU A 294 1.46 -2.09 16.47
N THR A 295 2.32 -2.72 17.24
CA THR A 295 2.89 -4.04 16.95
C THR A 295 2.36 -5.07 17.92
N VAL A 296 2.09 -6.27 17.42
CA VAL A 296 1.69 -7.43 18.22
C VAL A 296 2.68 -8.56 17.94
N LYS A 297 3.21 -9.16 19.01
CA LYS A 297 4.20 -10.26 18.94
C LYS A 297 3.86 -11.36 19.93
#